data_d39cafe4f16ff6cdf1b6e05f87e2e830
#
_entry.id   d39cafe4f16ff6cdf1b6e05f87e2e830
#
_cell.length_a   1.000
_cell.length_b   1.000
_cell.length_c   1.000
_cell.angle_alpha   90.00
_cell.angle_beta   90.00
_cell.angle_gamma   90.00
#
_symmetry.space_group_name_H-M   'P 1'
#
loop_
_entity.id
_entity.type
_entity.pdbx_description
1 polymer ?
#
loop_
_entity_poly.entity_id
_entity_poly.type
_entity_poly.pdbx_seq_one_letter_code
_entity_poly.pdbx_strand_id
1 'polypeptide(L)'
;MRSKSLKIAVITFSALFLCFAYLVYKEQARPFKEIPKTVGNFVALATDGSKTEYYFERGDVTLIVLSASWCPACIAELPTLKKLHQEFSPRGFKILMVSEDDNLKGAARFKKKFDMPWNVIHWNYELINALGNPNAIPVSYLVDGNDEITAITAGIIDEQEMRSKIEGLLK
;
A
#
# COMPACT_ATOMS: atom_id res chain seq x y z
N MET A 1 -15.68 26.58 49.61
CA MET A 1 -14.79 26.93 48.47
C MET A 1 -14.01 25.74 47.88
N ARG A 2 -13.59 24.73 48.63
CA ARG A 2 -12.80 23.56 48.18
C ARG A 2 -13.47 22.65 47.13
N SER A 3 -14.82 22.53 47.16
CA SER A 3 -15.57 21.63 46.24
C SER A 3 -15.63 22.13 44.78
N LYS A 4 -15.66 23.45 44.56
CA LYS A 4 -15.71 24.02 43.20
C LYS A 4 -14.37 23.89 42.47
N SER A 5 -13.25 24.11 43.17
CA SER A 5 -11.92 23.96 42.63
C SER A 5 -11.61 22.51 42.21
N LEU A 6 -12.05 21.54 43.03
CA LEU A 6 -11.87 20.11 42.72
C LEU A 6 -12.67 19.71 41.47
N LYS A 7 -13.91 20.17 41.32
CA LYS A 7 -14.71 19.90 40.12
C LYS A 7 -14.10 20.49 38.86
N ILE A 8 -13.58 21.72 38.93
CA ILE A 8 -12.91 22.37 37.81
C ILE A 8 -11.65 21.56 37.41
N ALA A 9 -10.82 21.17 38.41
CA ALA A 9 -9.62 20.38 38.17
C ALA A 9 -9.93 19.02 37.50
N VAL A 10 -11.00 18.33 37.90
CA VAL A 10 -11.43 17.06 37.31
C VAL A 10 -11.89 17.26 35.86
N ILE A 11 -12.67 18.31 35.58
CA ILE A 11 -13.15 18.61 34.24
C ILE A 11 -11.99 18.95 33.30
N THR A 12 -11.03 19.78 33.75
CA THR A 12 -9.87 20.14 32.93
C THR A 12 -8.97 18.93 32.67
N PHE A 13 -8.76 18.07 33.67
CA PHE A 13 -7.96 16.84 33.48
C PHE A 13 -8.63 15.86 32.51
N SER A 14 -9.96 15.67 32.62
CA SER A 14 -10.72 14.84 31.66
C SER A 14 -10.65 15.39 30.24
N ALA A 15 -10.77 16.70 30.07
CA ALA A 15 -10.68 17.32 28.74
C ALA A 15 -9.29 17.16 28.13
N LEU A 16 -8.23 17.33 28.91
CA LEU A 16 -6.86 17.11 28.50
C LEU A 16 -6.60 15.64 28.12
N PHE A 17 -7.12 14.71 28.91
CA PHE A 17 -7.01 13.27 28.64
C PHE A 17 -7.74 12.89 27.33
N LEU A 18 -8.95 13.38 27.10
CA LEU A 18 -9.69 13.14 25.87
C LEU A 18 -8.99 13.76 24.67
N CYS A 19 -8.45 14.96 24.80
CA CYS A 19 -7.66 15.59 23.75
C CYS A 19 -6.41 14.78 23.42
N PHE A 20 -5.67 14.31 24.42
CA PHE A 20 -4.50 13.45 24.25
C PHE A 20 -4.88 12.11 23.58
N ALA A 21 -5.93 11.44 24.08
CA ALA A 21 -6.44 10.21 23.47
C ALA A 21 -6.87 10.39 22.01
N TYR A 22 -7.50 11.51 21.68
CA TYR A 22 -7.87 11.87 20.32
C TYR A 22 -6.62 12.09 19.42
N LEU A 23 -5.60 12.78 19.93
CA LEU A 23 -4.36 13.00 19.18
C LEU A 23 -3.61 11.69 18.91
N VAL A 24 -3.52 10.80 19.92
CA VAL A 24 -2.94 9.46 19.77
C VAL A 24 -3.74 8.64 18.75
N TYR A 25 -5.08 8.64 18.86
CA TYR A 25 -5.95 7.95 17.90
C TYR A 25 -5.77 8.48 16.48
N LYS A 26 -5.71 9.80 16.30
CA LYS A 26 -5.51 10.43 14.99
C LYS A 26 -4.17 10.06 14.37
N GLU A 27 -3.11 9.96 15.18
CA GLU A 27 -1.77 9.55 14.69
C GLU A 27 -1.75 8.08 14.28
N GLN A 28 -2.37 7.19 15.07
CA GLN A 28 -2.48 5.77 14.75
C GLN A 28 -3.40 5.49 13.55
N ALA A 29 -4.37 6.35 13.29
CA ALA A 29 -5.29 6.22 12.16
C ALA A 29 -4.68 6.68 10.82
N ARG A 30 -3.48 7.23 10.80
CA ARG A 30 -2.81 7.57 9.54
C ARG A 30 -2.38 6.31 8.81
N PRO A 31 -2.72 6.14 7.52
CA PRO A 31 -2.34 4.95 6.76
C PRO A 31 -0.84 4.86 6.48
N PHE A 32 -0.09 5.95 6.67
CA PHE A 32 1.35 6.03 6.44
C PHE A 32 2.04 6.74 7.58
N LYS A 33 3.22 6.25 7.99
CA LYS A 33 4.11 6.93 8.93
C LYS A 33 4.82 8.11 8.24
N GLU A 34 5.27 7.87 7.02
CA GLU A 34 5.88 8.86 6.14
C GLU A 34 5.38 8.61 4.72
N ILE A 35 5.26 9.66 3.91
CA ILE A 35 4.91 9.53 2.49
C ILE A 35 6.20 9.73 1.69
N PRO A 36 6.79 8.67 1.11
CA PRO A 36 7.97 8.79 0.28
C PRO A 36 7.65 9.52 -1.02
N LYS A 37 8.61 10.26 -1.55
CA LYS A 37 8.50 10.87 -2.88
C LYS A 37 8.86 9.90 -3.99
N THR A 38 9.84 9.04 -3.74
CA THR A 38 10.38 8.09 -4.70
C THR A 38 10.46 6.70 -4.08
N VAL A 39 10.36 5.70 -4.91
CA VAL A 39 10.61 4.32 -4.52
C VAL A 39 12.11 4.04 -4.65
N GLY A 40 12.77 3.76 -3.53
CA GLY A 40 14.16 3.26 -3.55
C GLY A 40 14.22 1.81 -4.04
N ASN A 41 15.40 1.39 -4.53
CA ASN A 41 15.59 -0.03 -4.83
C ASN A 41 15.50 -0.86 -3.54
N PHE A 42 14.87 -2.01 -3.63
CA PHE A 42 14.78 -3.00 -2.55
C PHE A 42 14.90 -4.41 -3.14
N VAL A 43 15.33 -5.33 -2.30
CA VAL A 43 15.42 -6.76 -2.64
C VAL A 43 14.27 -7.50 -1.97
N ALA A 44 13.60 -8.39 -2.70
CA ALA A 44 12.53 -9.23 -2.19
C ALA A 44 12.58 -10.65 -2.77
N LEU A 45 11.79 -11.56 -2.21
CA LEU A 45 11.62 -12.90 -2.74
C LEU A 45 10.36 -12.95 -3.60
N ALA A 46 10.51 -13.37 -4.86
CA ALA A 46 9.40 -13.73 -5.72
C ALA A 46 8.74 -15.04 -5.25
N THR A 47 7.52 -15.30 -5.70
CA THR A 47 6.74 -16.48 -5.25
C THR A 47 7.33 -17.83 -5.64
N ASP A 48 8.28 -17.88 -6.55
CA ASP A 48 9.07 -19.07 -6.90
C ASP A 48 10.30 -19.27 -6.01
N GLY A 49 10.59 -18.35 -5.09
CA GLY A 49 11.72 -18.36 -4.19
C GLY A 49 12.95 -17.66 -4.72
N SER A 50 12.94 -17.16 -5.96
CA SER A 50 14.05 -16.38 -6.50
C SER A 50 14.13 -15.00 -5.83
N LYS A 51 15.36 -14.46 -5.72
CA LYS A 51 15.55 -13.05 -5.34
C LYS A 51 15.32 -12.17 -6.54
N THR A 52 14.60 -11.08 -6.34
CA THR A 52 14.44 -10.02 -7.33
C THR A 52 14.66 -8.65 -6.69
N GLU A 53 14.96 -7.66 -7.51
CA GLU A 53 15.10 -6.26 -7.11
C GLU A 53 14.02 -5.44 -7.79
N TYR A 54 13.56 -4.37 -7.13
CA TYR A 54 12.54 -3.48 -7.67
C TYR A 54 12.89 -2.99 -9.09
N TYR A 55 14.13 -2.62 -9.35
CA TYR A 55 14.56 -2.11 -10.65
C TYR A 55 14.39 -3.10 -11.81
N PHE A 56 14.35 -4.41 -11.56
CA PHE A 56 14.03 -5.41 -12.59
C PHE A 56 12.51 -5.59 -12.77
N GLU A 57 11.74 -5.25 -11.75
CA GLU A 57 10.29 -5.42 -11.77
C GLU A 57 9.53 -4.21 -12.31
N ARG A 58 10.15 -3.03 -12.34
CA ARG A 58 9.52 -1.80 -12.79
C ARG A 58 9.27 -1.74 -14.30
N GLY A 59 8.24 -1.01 -14.72
CA GLY A 59 7.94 -0.63 -16.10
C GLY A 59 8.16 0.86 -16.33
N ASP A 60 7.67 1.36 -17.48
CA ASP A 60 7.59 2.80 -17.75
C ASP A 60 6.62 3.47 -16.75
N VAL A 61 5.60 2.74 -16.36
CA VAL A 61 4.70 3.04 -15.23
C VAL A 61 4.51 1.78 -14.41
N THR A 62 4.65 1.87 -13.08
CA THR A 62 4.50 0.73 -12.18
C THR A 62 3.42 1.00 -11.14
N LEU A 63 2.50 0.06 -10.96
CA LEU A 63 1.58 0.05 -9.84
C LEU A 63 2.05 -0.97 -8.81
N ILE A 64 2.59 -0.48 -7.68
CA ILE A 64 2.96 -1.33 -6.55
C ILE A 64 1.72 -1.47 -5.66
N VAL A 65 1.29 -2.71 -5.39
CA VAL A 65 0.07 -3.00 -4.62
C VAL A 65 0.40 -3.87 -3.43
N LEU A 66 0.20 -3.35 -2.21
CA LEU A 66 0.28 -4.13 -0.99
C LEU A 66 -1.06 -4.87 -0.78
N SER A 67 -0.99 -6.17 -0.59
CA SER A 67 -2.15 -7.05 -0.61
C SER A 67 -1.90 -8.32 0.22
N ALA A 68 -2.96 -9.02 0.61
CA ALA A 68 -2.83 -10.33 1.25
C ALA A 68 -4.02 -11.24 0.92
N SER A 69 -3.81 -12.54 0.99
CA SER A 69 -4.83 -13.55 0.68
C SER A 69 -6.01 -13.57 1.67
N TRP A 70 -5.80 -13.07 2.86
CA TRP A 70 -6.80 -12.97 3.93
C TRP A 70 -7.55 -11.64 3.96
N CYS A 71 -7.21 -10.69 3.08
CA CYS A 71 -7.80 -9.34 3.02
C CYS A 71 -8.97 -9.31 2.01
N PRO A 72 -10.24 -9.18 2.45
CA PRO A 72 -11.39 -9.19 1.54
C PRO A 72 -11.38 -8.02 0.55
N ALA A 73 -10.98 -6.81 0.98
CA ALA A 73 -10.89 -5.64 0.10
C ALA A 73 -9.82 -5.84 -0.99
N CYS A 74 -8.69 -6.46 -0.64
CA CYS A 74 -7.63 -6.77 -1.60
C CYS A 74 -8.10 -7.77 -2.67
N ILE A 75 -8.90 -8.77 -2.26
CA ILE A 75 -9.49 -9.73 -3.21
C ILE A 75 -10.52 -9.04 -4.11
N ALA A 76 -11.31 -8.12 -3.57
CA ALA A 76 -12.34 -7.41 -4.32
C ALA A 76 -11.78 -6.51 -5.43
N GLU A 77 -10.54 -6.01 -5.30
CA GLU A 77 -9.94 -5.15 -6.33
C GLU A 77 -9.22 -5.92 -7.46
N LEU A 78 -8.96 -7.24 -7.30
CA LEU A 78 -8.25 -8.04 -8.31
C LEU A 78 -8.85 -7.98 -9.71
N PRO A 79 -10.19 -7.97 -9.91
CA PRO A 79 -10.77 -7.82 -11.24
C PRO A 79 -10.38 -6.49 -11.91
N THR A 80 -10.36 -5.40 -11.16
CA THR A 80 -9.92 -4.08 -11.65
C THR A 80 -8.44 -4.09 -12.03
N LEU A 81 -7.60 -4.66 -11.18
CA LEU A 81 -6.16 -4.81 -11.48
C LEU A 81 -5.93 -5.63 -12.74
N LYS A 82 -6.69 -6.71 -12.96
CA LYS A 82 -6.59 -7.53 -14.18
C LYS A 82 -6.96 -6.73 -15.44
N LYS A 83 -8.01 -5.93 -15.40
CA LYS A 83 -8.40 -5.07 -16.53
C LYS A 83 -7.30 -4.05 -16.85
N LEU A 84 -6.79 -3.34 -15.83
CA LEU A 84 -5.72 -2.37 -16.02
C LEU A 84 -4.45 -3.03 -16.57
N HIS A 85 -4.09 -4.20 -16.04
CA HIS A 85 -2.94 -4.97 -16.55
C HIS A 85 -3.13 -5.37 -18.01
N GLN A 86 -4.28 -5.94 -18.37
CA GLN A 86 -4.58 -6.37 -19.73
C GLN A 86 -4.51 -5.23 -20.73
N GLU A 87 -5.00 -4.06 -20.36
CA GLU A 87 -5.05 -2.89 -21.21
C GLU A 87 -3.70 -2.21 -21.39
N PHE A 88 -2.96 -2.02 -20.29
CA PHE A 88 -1.77 -1.16 -20.29
C PHE A 88 -0.43 -1.91 -20.31
N SER A 89 -0.38 -3.21 -20.00
CA SER A 89 0.91 -3.94 -20.00
C SER A 89 1.62 -3.94 -21.37
N PRO A 90 0.91 -3.97 -22.54
CA PRO A 90 1.59 -3.84 -23.82
C PRO A 90 2.24 -2.47 -24.07
N ARG A 91 1.91 -1.47 -23.23
CA ARG A 91 2.39 -0.09 -23.33
C ARG A 91 3.45 0.26 -22.27
N GLY A 92 4.02 -0.72 -21.58
CA GLY A 92 5.05 -0.50 -20.56
C GLY A 92 4.55 -0.38 -19.13
N PHE A 93 3.24 -0.58 -18.89
CA PHE A 93 2.69 -0.64 -17.53
C PHE A 93 2.96 -1.99 -16.87
N LYS A 94 3.38 -1.98 -15.61
CA LYS A 94 3.53 -3.18 -14.80
C LYS A 94 2.80 -3.07 -13.48
N ILE A 95 2.33 -4.20 -12.98
CA ILE A 95 1.86 -4.37 -11.61
C ILE A 95 2.92 -5.19 -10.86
N LEU A 96 3.36 -4.69 -9.71
CA LEU A 96 4.16 -5.41 -8.74
C LEU A 96 3.35 -5.56 -7.46
N MET A 97 2.89 -6.77 -7.17
CA MET A 97 2.14 -7.03 -5.95
C MET A 97 3.06 -7.47 -4.83
N VAL A 98 2.94 -6.82 -3.69
CA VAL A 98 3.62 -7.16 -2.43
C VAL A 98 2.64 -7.93 -1.57
N SER A 99 2.90 -9.20 -1.33
CA SER A 99 2.06 -10.04 -0.46
C SER A 99 2.51 -9.91 0.99
N GLU A 100 1.56 -9.52 1.86
CA GLU A 100 1.71 -9.51 3.33
C GLU A 100 1.23 -10.81 3.98
N ASP A 101 1.13 -11.90 3.21
CA ASP A 101 0.89 -13.22 3.78
C ASP A 101 2.04 -13.63 4.73
N ASP A 102 1.77 -14.45 5.74
CA ASP A 102 2.74 -14.85 6.76
C ASP A 102 4.01 -15.51 6.19
N ASN A 103 3.92 -16.09 5.00
CA ASN A 103 5.04 -16.76 4.36
C ASN A 103 4.91 -16.82 2.84
N LEU A 104 6.03 -17.10 2.19
CA LEU A 104 6.14 -17.16 0.73
C LEU A 104 5.19 -18.20 0.10
N LYS A 105 4.92 -19.33 0.79
CA LYS A 105 3.94 -20.31 0.29
C LYS A 105 2.52 -19.76 0.27
N GLY A 106 2.16 -18.90 1.22
CA GLY A 106 0.90 -18.15 1.24
C GLY A 106 0.78 -17.26 0.00
N ALA A 107 1.77 -16.42 -0.24
CA ALA A 107 1.86 -15.55 -1.41
C ALA A 107 1.76 -16.34 -2.73
N ALA A 108 2.48 -17.46 -2.84
CA ALA A 108 2.42 -18.32 -4.02
C ALA A 108 1.04 -18.93 -4.26
N ARG A 109 0.37 -19.40 -3.18
CA ARG A 109 -1.02 -19.91 -3.27
C ARG A 109 -1.99 -18.80 -3.67
N PHE A 110 -1.81 -17.60 -3.12
CA PHE A 110 -2.64 -16.42 -3.45
C PHE A 110 -2.53 -16.09 -4.94
N LYS A 111 -1.30 -15.94 -5.47
CA LYS A 111 -1.04 -15.73 -6.90
C LYS A 111 -1.72 -16.79 -7.76
N LYS A 112 -1.52 -18.08 -7.44
CA LYS A 112 -2.07 -19.19 -8.20
C LYS A 112 -3.60 -19.25 -8.13
N LYS A 113 -4.19 -19.07 -6.94
CA LYS A 113 -5.64 -19.14 -6.71
C LYS A 113 -6.40 -18.12 -7.56
N PHE A 114 -5.85 -16.93 -7.72
CA PHE A 114 -6.50 -15.84 -8.44
C PHE A 114 -5.92 -15.61 -9.84
N ASP A 115 -5.05 -16.51 -10.32
CA ASP A 115 -4.46 -16.45 -11.66
C ASP A 115 -3.93 -15.05 -12.00
N MET A 116 -3.01 -14.55 -11.14
CA MET A 116 -2.45 -13.20 -11.28
C MET A 116 -1.37 -13.19 -12.36
N PRO A 117 -1.52 -12.39 -13.44
CA PRO A 117 -0.57 -12.38 -14.55
C PRO A 117 0.71 -11.58 -14.26
N TRP A 118 0.75 -10.85 -13.16
CA TRP A 118 1.88 -10.02 -12.74
C TRP A 118 2.76 -10.72 -11.70
N ASN A 119 3.90 -10.11 -11.38
CA ASN A 119 4.78 -10.61 -10.34
C ASN A 119 4.23 -10.32 -8.95
N VAL A 120 4.32 -11.33 -8.09
CA VAL A 120 4.00 -11.24 -6.67
C VAL A 120 5.27 -11.54 -5.89
N ILE A 121 5.67 -10.60 -5.04
CA ILE A 121 6.82 -10.70 -4.14
C ILE A 121 6.34 -10.77 -2.70
N HIS A 122 7.14 -11.38 -1.84
CA HIS A 122 6.84 -11.42 -0.41
C HIS A 122 7.42 -10.19 0.27
N TRP A 123 6.66 -9.63 1.22
CA TRP A 123 7.07 -8.47 1.98
C TRP A 123 8.35 -8.69 2.80
N ASN A 124 9.06 -7.64 3.09
CA ASN A 124 10.13 -7.57 4.08
C ASN A 124 10.24 -6.14 4.62
N TYR A 125 10.99 -5.97 5.71
CA TYR A 125 11.12 -4.67 6.37
C TYR A 125 11.76 -3.59 5.49
N GLU A 126 12.73 -3.94 4.65
CA GLU A 126 13.38 -3.01 3.72
C GLU A 126 12.37 -2.43 2.73
N LEU A 127 11.58 -3.30 2.10
CA LEU A 127 10.53 -2.94 1.15
C LEU A 127 9.45 -2.07 1.82
N ILE A 128 8.95 -2.49 2.98
CA ILE A 128 7.89 -1.75 3.70
C ILE A 128 8.39 -0.37 4.14
N ASN A 129 9.64 -0.25 4.57
CA ASN A 129 10.26 1.04 4.88
C ASN A 129 10.41 1.93 3.64
N ALA A 130 10.82 1.36 2.49
CA ALA A 130 10.92 2.10 1.22
C ALA A 130 9.57 2.66 0.75
N LEU A 131 8.45 2.06 1.17
CA LEU A 131 7.08 2.49 0.88
C LEU A 131 6.46 3.37 1.99
N GLY A 132 7.23 3.81 2.99
CA GLY A 132 6.77 4.73 4.03
C GLY A 132 5.99 4.07 5.17
N ASN A 133 6.21 2.78 5.40
CA ASN A 133 5.58 2.01 6.48
C ASN A 133 4.05 2.13 6.50
N PRO A 134 3.34 1.75 5.43
CA PRO A 134 1.88 1.72 5.44
C PRO A 134 1.39 0.74 6.52
N ASN A 135 0.30 1.09 7.20
CA ASN A 135 -0.31 0.28 8.27
C ASN A 135 -1.68 -0.28 7.91
N ALA A 136 -2.01 -0.27 6.63
CA ALA A 136 -3.27 -0.78 6.11
C ALA A 136 -3.07 -1.42 4.73
N ILE A 137 -3.94 -2.37 4.38
CA ILE A 137 -4.06 -2.96 3.04
C ILE A 137 -5.53 -2.99 2.61
N PRO A 138 -5.83 -2.87 1.30
CA PRO A 138 -4.87 -2.64 0.22
C PRO A 138 -4.35 -1.20 0.20
N VAL A 139 -3.10 -1.05 -0.22
CA VAL A 139 -2.51 0.26 -0.53
C VAL A 139 -1.79 0.14 -1.86
N SER A 140 -2.03 1.11 -2.74
CA SER A 140 -1.45 1.15 -4.08
C SER A 140 -0.62 2.41 -4.29
N TYR A 141 0.55 2.26 -4.88
CA TYR A 141 1.47 3.33 -5.26
C TYR A 141 1.61 3.35 -6.77
N LEU A 142 1.21 4.43 -7.41
CA LEU A 142 1.47 4.63 -8.84
C LEU A 142 2.80 5.35 -8.99
N VAL A 143 3.73 4.73 -9.71
CA VAL A 143 5.12 5.16 -9.85
C VAL A 143 5.42 5.37 -11.33
N ASP A 144 6.05 6.48 -11.66
CA ASP A 144 6.48 6.79 -13.02
C ASP A 144 7.83 6.14 -13.37
N GLY A 145 8.32 6.36 -14.60
CA GLY A 145 9.59 5.81 -15.08
C GLY A 145 10.84 6.38 -14.40
N ASN A 146 10.70 7.44 -13.59
CA ASN A 146 11.77 8.05 -12.80
C ASN A 146 11.75 7.60 -11.33
N ASP A 147 10.94 6.58 -11.01
CA ASP A 147 10.69 6.09 -9.65
C ASP A 147 9.97 7.10 -8.74
N GLU A 148 9.37 8.18 -9.30
CA GLU A 148 8.56 9.11 -8.52
C GLU A 148 7.16 8.53 -8.25
N ILE A 149 6.73 8.61 -6.99
CA ILE A 149 5.37 8.21 -6.58
C ILE A 149 4.42 9.35 -6.95
N THR A 150 3.63 9.14 -8.00
CA THR A 150 2.70 10.15 -8.53
C THR A 150 1.32 10.09 -7.88
N ALA A 151 0.94 8.93 -7.33
CA ALA A 151 -0.30 8.77 -6.56
C ALA A 151 -0.19 7.64 -5.55
N ILE A 152 -0.88 7.80 -4.43
CA ILE A 152 -1.06 6.76 -3.41
C ILE A 152 -2.55 6.63 -3.12
N THR A 153 -3.05 5.40 -3.11
CA THR A 153 -4.44 5.09 -2.79
C THR A 153 -4.47 4.10 -1.63
N ALA A 154 -5.07 4.50 -0.53
CA ALA A 154 -5.38 3.60 0.59
C ALA A 154 -6.81 3.08 0.44
N GLY A 155 -6.98 1.75 0.44
CA GLY A 155 -8.24 1.10 0.12
C GLY A 155 -8.34 0.69 -1.36
N ILE A 156 -9.53 0.24 -1.76
CA ILE A 156 -9.81 -0.23 -3.12
C ILE A 156 -9.66 0.92 -4.11
N ILE A 157 -8.91 0.69 -5.18
CA ILE A 157 -8.71 1.70 -6.25
C ILE A 157 -10.01 1.92 -7.05
N ASP A 158 -10.26 3.18 -7.41
CA ASP A 158 -11.24 3.50 -8.44
C ASP A 158 -10.65 3.20 -9.82
N GLU A 159 -11.34 2.35 -10.60
CA GLU A 159 -10.86 1.90 -11.92
C GLU A 159 -10.68 3.07 -12.88
N GLN A 160 -11.64 3.98 -12.93
CA GLN A 160 -11.64 5.08 -13.90
C GLN A 160 -10.58 6.13 -13.57
N GLU A 161 -10.46 6.47 -12.28
CA GLU A 161 -9.44 7.40 -11.80
C GLU A 161 -8.03 6.84 -12.06
N MET A 162 -7.78 5.57 -11.68
CA MET A 162 -6.48 4.93 -11.88
C MET A 162 -6.12 4.82 -13.36
N ARG A 163 -7.07 4.44 -14.21
CA ARG A 163 -6.92 4.40 -15.67
C ARG A 163 -6.44 5.74 -16.21
N SER A 164 -7.11 6.83 -15.86
CA SER A 164 -6.77 8.18 -16.31
C SER A 164 -5.34 8.59 -15.89
N LYS A 165 -4.94 8.23 -14.67
CA LYS A 165 -3.58 8.49 -14.16
C LYS A 165 -2.52 7.69 -14.93
N ILE A 166 -2.75 6.40 -15.18
CA ILE A 166 -1.85 5.54 -15.95
C ILE A 166 -1.69 6.10 -17.38
N GLU A 167 -2.80 6.42 -18.05
CA GLU A 167 -2.77 7.01 -19.40
C GLU A 167 -1.99 8.33 -19.45
N GLY A 168 -2.11 9.14 -18.40
CA GLY A 168 -1.37 10.39 -18.28
C GLY A 168 0.14 10.21 -18.22
N LEU A 169 0.63 9.12 -17.64
CA LEU A 169 2.05 8.80 -17.47
C LEU A 169 2.67 8.03 -18.66
N LEU A 170 1.87 7.26 -19.40
CA LEU A 170 2.31 6.45 -20.54
C LEU A 170 2.37 7.22 -21.88
N LYS A 171 2.49 8.52 -21.84
CA LYS A 171 2.53 9.37 -23.06
C LYS A 171 3.89 9.39 -23.71
#